data_1c1769d2699a8ff5ea0d584a34595ab0
#
_entry.id   1c1769d2699a8ff5ea0d584a34595ab0
#
_cell.length_a   1.000
_cell.length_b   1.000
_cell.length_c   1.000
_cell.angle_alpha   90.00
_cell.angle_beta   90.00
_cell.angle_gamma   90.00
#
_symmetry.space_group_name_H-M   'P 1'
#
loop_
_entity.id
_entity.type
_entity.pdbx_description
1 polymer ?
#
loop_
_entity_poly.entity_id
_entity_poly.type
_entity_poly.pdbx_seq_one_letter_code
_entity_poly.pdbx_strand_id
1 'polypeptide(L)'
;VAAQAAAFIDGHHERGVKCTLKHFPGHGSSRGDTHHGFVDVTDYWRDTELLPYQRLIEAGKVDAVMTAHIFNANLDPELPGTLSPAVITGILRERLGFDGVVITDDMRMRAISDLFRIDRAMALAILAGVDIVAVTYDQLPAGPTAEVFRTTVHQMLDEGLIDEARIDQSYRRVMRLKGLAG
;
A
#
# COMPACT_ATOMS: atom_id res chain seq x y z
N VAL A 1 -7.26 -0.28 -20.23
CA VAL A 1 -7.25 -0.70 -18.82
C VAL A 1 -8.21 0.14 -18.00
N ALA A 2 -8.06 1.48 -17.87
CA ALA A 2 -8.88 2.31 -16.98
C ALA A 2 -10.38 2.20 -17.25
N ALA A 3 -10.84 2.20 -18.52
CA ALA A 3 -12.25 2.08 -18.87
C ALA A 3 -12.87 0.73 -18.45
N GLN A 4 -12.15 -0.38 -18.64
CA GLN A 4 -12.62 -1.70 -18.19
C GLN A 4 -12.64 -1.79 -16.66
N ALA A 5 -11.61 -1.26 -15.99
CA ALA A 5 -11.60 -1.20 -14.53
C ALA A 5 -12.74 -0.34 -13.98
N ALA A 6 -13.03 0.81 -14.61
CA ALA A 6 -14.16 1.65 -14.22
C ALA A 6 -15.50 0.89 -14.31
N ALA A 7 -15.76 0.20 -15.44
CA ALA A 7 -16.98 -0.59 -15.61
C ALA A 7 -17.08 -1.75 -14.58
N PHE A 8 -15.95 -2.41 -14.28
CA PHE A 8 -15.89 -3.45 -13.24
C PHE A 8 -16.24 -2.88 -11.86
N ILE A 9 -15.66 -1.74 -11.50
CA ILE A 9 -15.91 -1.04 -10.23
C ILE A 9 -17.38 -0.64 -10.14
N ASP A 10 -17.95 -0.05 -11.21
CA ASP A 10 -19.35 0.37 -11.23
C ASP A 10 -20.29 -0.80 -10.94
N GLY A 11 -20.09 -1.96 -11.59
CA GLY A 11 -20.89 -3.15 -11.34
C GLY A 11 -20.80 -3.69 -9.90
N HIS A 12 -19.65 -3.53 -9.23
CA HIS A 12 -19.48 -3.88 -7.82
C HIS A 12 -20.15 -2.85 -6.90
N HIS A 13 -19.97 -1.56 -7.20
CA HIS A 13 -20.58 -0.47 -6.43
C HIS A 13 -22.11 -0.52 -6.44
N GLU A 14 -22.75 -0.92 -7.57
CA GLU A 14 -24.20 -1.16 -7.63
C GLU A 14 -24.71 -2.19 -6.61
N ARG A 15 -23.82 -3.06 -6.14
CA ARG A 15 -24.10 -4.08 -5.11
C ARG A 15 -23.52 -3.75 -3.74
N GLY A 16 -23.00 -2.53 -3.55
CA GLY A 16 -22.38 -2.08 -2.29
C GLY A 16 -21.04 -2.72 -1.99
N VAL A 17 -20.37 -3.36 -2.99
CA VAL A 17 -19.07 -3.99 -2.83
C VAL A 17 -17.96 -3.00 -3.15
N LYS A 18 -17.04 -2.81 -2.22
CA LYS A 18 -15.84 -1.97 -2.37
C LYS A 18 -14.76 -2.66 -3.19
N CYS A 19 -13.99 -1.85 -3.96
CA CYS A 19 -12.95 -2.33 -4.84
C CYS A 19 -11.58 -1.80 -4.44
N THR A 20 -10.54 -2.64 -4.60
CA THR A 20 -9.15 -2.25 -4.38
C THR A 20 -8.38 -2.30 -5.70
N LEU A 21 -7.81 -1.16 -6.11
CA LEU A 21 -6.89 -1.12 -7.25
C LEU A 21 -5.54 -1.70 -6.87
N LYS A 22 -4.95 -2.54 -7.75
CA LYS A 22 -3.65 -3.16 -7.47
C LYS A 22 -2.87 -3.50 -8.75
N HIS A 23 -1.55 -3.57 -8.64
CA HIS A 23 -0.71 -3.26 -7.48
C HIS A 23 0.06 -1.97 -7.78
N PHE A 24 -0.09 -0.96 -6.91
CA PHE A 24 0.52 0.36 -7.09
C PHE A 24 2.02 0.35 -6.78
N PRO A 25 2.89 1.02 -7.54
CA PRO A 25 2.64 2.03 -8.59
C PRO A 25 2.48 1.47 -10.01
N GLY A 26 2.23 0.20 -10.19
CA GLY A 26 2.11 -0.50 -11.46
C GLY A 26 3.07 -1.69 -11.53
N HIS A 27 2.54 -2.89 -11.77
CA HIS A 27 3.27 -4.16 -11.79
C HIS A 27 3.21 -4.82 -13.18
N GLY A 28 2.64 -4.12 -14.17
CA GLY A 28 2.37 -4.69 -15.49
C GLY A 28 3.61 -4.95 -16.33
N SER A 29 4.68 -4.18 -16.15
CA SER A 29 5.95 -4.35 -16.85
C SER A 29 6.92 -5.30 -16.15
N SER A 30 6.59 -5.80 -14.96
CA SER A 30 7.44 -6.73 -14.22
C SER A 30 7.71 -8.02 -15.01
N ARG A 31 8.97 -8.47 -14.91
CA ARG A 31 9.44 -9.75 -15.48
C ARG A 31 9.67 -10.82 -14.42
N GLY A 32 9.42 -10.51 -13.16
CA GLY A 32 9.56 -11.37 -11.99
C GLY A 32 8.30 -11.41 -11.15
N ASP A 33 8.25 -12.38 -10.23
CA ASP A 33 7.17 -12.57 -9.27
C ASP A 33 7.66 -12.25 -7.86
N THR A 34 7.04 -11.25 -7.23
CA THR A 34 7.38 -10.78 -5.87
C THR A 34 7.09 -11.81 -4.78
N HIS A 35 6.31 -12.88 -5.06
CA HIS A 35 6.16 -14.01 -4.17
C HIS A 35 7.47 -14.80 -4.01
N HIS A 36 8.32 -14.80 -5.02
CA HIS A 36 9.55 -15.59 -5.06
C HIS A 36 10.81 -14.81 -4.71
N GLY A 37 10.75 -13.48 -4.55
CA GLY A 37 11.90 -12.66 -4.16
C GLY A 37 11.84 -11.24 -4.68
N PHE A 38 12.99 -10.57 -4.60
CA PHE A 38 13.17 -9.19 -5.03
C PHE A 38 12.92 -9.03 -6.54
N VAL A 39 12.14 -8.03 -6.91
CA VAL A 39 11.81 -7.69 -8.30
C VAL A 39 12.15 -6.24 -8.59
N ASP A 40 13.17 -6.02 -9.42
CA ASP A 40 13.58 -4.70 -9.90
C ASP A 40 12.93 -4.40 -11.25
N VAL A 41 12.21 -3.31 -11.32
CA VAL A 41 11.52 -2.83 -12.54
C VAL A 41 12.11 -1.53 -13.08
N THR A 42 13.24 -1.09 -12.56
CA THR A 42 13.86 0.22 -12.87
C THR A 42 13.95 0.48 -14.37
N ASP A 43 14.38 -0.50 -15.15
CA ASP A 43 14.56 -0.37 -16.61
C ASP A 43 13.27 -0.52 -17.43
N TYR A 44 12.22 -1.10 -16.84
CA TYR A 44 11.01 -1.50 -17.58
C TYR A 44 9.80 -0.64 -17.25
N TRP A 45 9.66 -0.23 -16.00
CA TRP A 45 8.55 0.60 -15.54
C TRP A 45 8.51 1.95 -16.24
N ARG A 46 7.33 2.43 -16.54
CA ARG A 46 7.10 3.74 -17.17
C ARG A 46 5.97 4.48 -16.45
N ASP A 47 6.06 5.80 -16.44
CA ASP A 47 5.04 6.70 -15.85
C ASP A 47 3.63 6.44 -16.37
N THR A 48 3.50 5.85 -17.56
CA THR A 48 2.21 5.45 -18.13
C THR A 48 1.48 4.38 -17.30
N GLU A 49 2.19 3.66 -16.42
CA GLU A 49 1.57 2.70 -15.50
C GLU A 49 0.74 3.40 -14.40
N LEU A 50 1.00 4.67 -14.14
CA LEU A 50 0.19 5.49 -13.22
C LEU A 50 -1.12 5.96 -13.84
N LEU A 51 -1.26 6.02 -15.17
CA LEU A 51 -2.43 6.57 -15.84
C LEU A 51 -3.76 5.90 -15.46
N PRO A 52 -3.86 4.57 -15.29
CA PRO A 52 -5.09 3.95 -14.81
C PRO A 52 -5.50 4.41 -13.41
N TYR A 53 -4.54 4.54 -12.50
CA TYR A 53 -4.78 5.03 -11.14
C TYR A 53 -5.24 6.49 -11.17
N GLN A 54 -4.51 7.35 -11.88
CA GLN A 54 -4.85 8.76 -12.01
C GLN A 54 -6.28 8.93 -12.50
N ARG A 55 -6.65 8.31 -13.62
CA ARG A 55 -7.98 8.43 -14.23
C ARG A 55 -9.11 7.94 -13.31
N LEU A 56 -8.87 6.86 -12.56
CA LEU A 56 -9.88 6.30 -11.66
C LEU A 56 -10.01 7.11 -10.37
N ILE A 57 -8.91 7.68 -9.87
CA ILE A 57 -8.91 8.60 -8.72
C ILE A 57 -9.63 9.89 -9.10
N GLU A 58 -9.30 10.52 -10.24
CA GLU A 58 -9.97 11.71 -10.76
C GLU A 58 -11.47 11.50 -10.97
N ALA A 59 -11.87 10.28 -11.36
CA ALA A 59 -13.28 9.89 -11.51
C ALA A 59 -13.99 9.55 -10.19
N GLY A 60 -13.31 9.60 -9.03
CA GLY A 60 -13.88 9.27 -7.72
C GLY A 60 -14.30 7.81 -7.56
N LYS A 61 -13.66 6.87 -8.31
CA LYS A 61 -14.04 5.46 -8.36
C LYS A 61 -13.19 4.54 -7.47
N VAL A 62 -12.19 5.08 -6.76
CA VAL A 62 -11.21 4.26 -6.03
C VAL A 62 -11.54 4.23 -4.54
N ASP A 63 -11.92 3.08 -4.03
CA ASP A 63 -12.19 2.88 -2.60
C ASP A 63 -10.88 2.65 -1.81
N ALA A 64 -10.00 1.79 -2.34
CA ALA A 64 -8.71 1.47 -1.75
C ALA A 64 -7.65 1.19 -2.82
N VAL A 65 -6.38 1.31 -2.45
CA VAL A 65 -5.22 0.97 -3.29
C VAL A 65 -4.33 0.00 -2.54
N MET A 66 -3.98 -1.12 -3.19
CA MET A 66 -2.97 -2.06 -2.68
C MET A 66 -1.62 -1.77 -3.34
N THR A 67 -0.57 -1.76 -2.51
CA THR A 67 0.80 -1.49 -2.95
C THR A 67 1.47 -2.70 -3.57
N ALA A 68 2.55 -2.49 -4.34
CA ALA A 68 3.40 -3.54 -4.88
C ALA A 68 4.75 -3.58 -4.16
N HIS A 69 5.29 -4.79 -3.97
CA HIS A 69 6.64 -5.01 -3.43
C HIS A 69 7.74 -4.93 -4.50
N ILE A 70 7.49 -4.17 -5.56
CA ILE A 70 8.49 -3.93 -6.62
C ILE A 70 9.48 -2.84 -6.22
N PHE A 71 10.72 -2.99 -6.65
CA PHE A 71 11.75 -1.98 -6.53
C PHE A 71 11.88 -1.19 -7.85
N ASN A 72 12.04 0.13 -7.74
CA ASN A 72 12.29 1.01 -8.87
C ASN A 72 13.19 2.15 -8.41
N ALA A 73 14.48 2.08 -8.74
CA ALA A 73 15.47 3.07 -8.32
C ALA A 73 15.18 4.49 -8.83
N ASN A 74 14.40 4.65 -9.91
CA ASN A 74 13.99 5.97 -10.41
C ASN A 74 12.89 6.62 -9.55
N LEU A 75 12.16 5.84 -8.74
CA LEU A 75 11.12 6.34 -7.82
C LEU A 75 11.66 6.45 -6.40
N ASP A 76 12.38 5.42 -5.95
CA ASP A 76 13.06 5.37 -4.66
C ASP A 76 14.31 4.48 -4.78
N PRO A 77 15.51 5.03 -4.56
CA PRO A 77 16.76 4.28 -4.73
C PRO A 77 17.05 3.29 -3.59
N GLU A 78 16.28 3.32 -2.49
CA GLU A 78 16.55 2.54 -1.29
C GLU A 78 15.46 1.52 -0.95
N LEU A 79 14.19 1.86 -1.21
CA LEU A 79 13.05 1.10 -0.70
C LEU A 79 12.13 0.61 -1.83
N PRO A 80 11.56 -0.61 -1.70
CA PRO A 80 10.50 -1.08 -2.58
C PRO A 80 9.23 -0.24 -2.39
N GLY A 81 8.36 -0.19 -3.42
CA GLY A 81 7.20 0.68 -3.47
C GLY A 81 6.31 0.67 -2.23
N THR A 82 6.06 -0.50 -1.63
CA THR A 82 5.27 -0.64 -0.38
C THR A 82 5.90 0.09 0.81
N LEU A 83 7.21 0.20 0.87
CA LEU A 83 7.94 0.76 2.01
C LEU A 83 8.42 2.20 1.76
N SER A 84 8.18 2.73 0.56
CA SER A 84 8.72 4.01 0.08
C SER A 84 7.77 5.19 0.36
N PRO A 85 8.17 6.18 1.17
CA PRO A 85 7.44 7.44 1.31
C PRO A 85 7.34 8.21 -0.02
N ALA A 86 8.37 8.14 -0.87
CA ALA A 86 8.36 8.80 -2.19
C ALA A 86 7.24 8.24 -3.08
N VAL A 87 7.00 6.92 -3.02
CA VAL A 87 5.95 6.25 -3.81
C VAL A 87 4.57 6.47 -3.20
N ILE A 88 4.38 6.18 -1.90
CA ILE A 88 3.05 6.19 -1.29
C ILE A 88 2.62 7.63 -0.99
N THR A 89 3.41 8.39 -0.25
CA THR A 89 3.06 9.77 0.06
C THR A 89 3.26 10.66 -1.16
N GLY A 90 4.45 10.70 -1.74
CA GLY A 90 4.79 11.63 -2.82
C GLY A 90 3.96 11.40 -4.09
N ILE A 91 3.89 10.15 -4.59
CA ILE A 91 3.16 9.90 -5.83
C ILE A 91 1.66 9.70 -5.58
N LEU A 92 1.27 8.73 -4.73
CA LEU A 92 -0.14 8.37 -4.60
C LEU A 92 -0.96 9.45 -3.88
N ARG A 93 -0.47 9.96 -2.75
CA ARG A 93 -1.20 10.96 -1.96
C ARG A 93 -1.13 12.36 -2.57
N GLU A 94 0.10 12.85 -2.81
CA GLU A 94 0.32 14.26 -3.20
C GLU A 94 0.12 14.47 -4.69
N ARG A 95 0.81 13.69 -5.55
CA ARG A 95 0.74 13.89 -7.01
C ARG A 95 -0.61 13.44 -7.58
N LEU A 96 -1.16 12.26 -7.16
CA LEU A 96 -2.41 11.72 -7.67
C LEU A 96 -3.64 12.11 -6.83
N GLY A 97 -3.47 12.73 -5.67
CA GLY A 97 -4.56 13.24 -4.82
C GLY A 97 -5.42 12.16 -4.15
N PHE A 98 -4.90 10.94 -3.94
CA PHE A 98 -5.67 9.86 -3.33
C PHE A 98 -5.74 9.98 -1.80
N ASP A 99 -6.93 10.17 -1.24
CA ASP A 99 -7.16 10.22 0.22
C ASP A 99 -7.97 9.01 0.75
N GLY A 100 -8.07 7.92 -0.01
CA GLY A 100 -8.66 6.66 0.43
C GLY A 100 -7.66 5.77 1.19
N VAL A 101 -8.10 4.54 1.48
CA VAL A 101 -7.27 3.55 2.20
C VAL A 101 -6.16 3.01 1.31
N VAL A 102 -4.95 2.98 1.84
CA VAL A 102 -3.81 2.26 1.27
C VAL A 102 -3.52 1.02 2.10
N ILE A 103 -3.52 -0.13 1.44
CA ILE A 103 -3.20 -1.44 2.04
C ILE A 103 -1.93 -2.01 1.42
N THR A 104 -1.06 -2.64 2.21
CA THR A 104 0.09 -3.37 1.65
C THR A 104 -0.38 -4.61 0.89
N ASP A 105 0.43 -5.10 -0.06
CA ASP A 105 0.41 -6.52 -0.38
C ASP A 105 0.91 -7.34 0.82
N ASP A 106 0.85 -8.67 0.75
CA ASP A 106 1.23 -9.52 1.89
C ASP A 106 2.69 -9.33 2.30
N MET A 107 2.90 -8.83 3.50
CA MET A 107 4.24 -8.57 4.04
C MET A 107 5.08 -9.84 4.29
N ARG A 108 4.51 -11.03 4.07
CA ARG A 108 5.22 -12.31 4.10
C ARG A 108 5.81 -12.72 2.76
N MET A 109 5.48 -12.00 1.69
CA MET A 109 6.10 -12.26 0.37
C MET A 109 7.60 -12.06 0.42
N ARG A 110 8.34 -12.91 -0.30
CA ARG A 110 9.80 -12.97 -0.22
C ARG A 110 10.49 -11.68 -0.67
N ALA A 111 9.84 -10.88 -1.53
CA ALA A 111 10.33 -9.54 -1.89
C ALA A 111 10.52 -8.62 -0.66
N ILE A 112 9.80 -8.87 0.43
CA ILE A 112 9.95 -8.14 1.69
C ILE A 112 10.68 -9.00 2.74
N SER A 113 10.21 -10.23 2.99
CA SER A 113 10.67 -11.06 4.11
C SER A 113 12.13 -11.52 3.99
N ASP A 114 12.69 -11.57 2.78
CA ASP A 114 14.10 -11.90 2.56
C ASP A 114 15.03 -10.71 2.88
N LEU A 115 14.50 -9.46 2.88
CA LEU A 115 15.29 -8.24 3.02
C LEU A 115 15.07 -7.52 4.36
N PHE A 116 13.88 -7.66 4.94
CA PHE A 116 13.47 -6.91 6.12
C PHE A 116 12.90 -7.83 7.19
N ARG A 117 13.24 -7.56 8.45
CA ARG A 117 12.49 -8.12 9.58
C ARG A 117 11.07 -7.55 9.54
N ILE A 118 10.09 -8.34 9.95
CA ILE A 118 8.66 -7.99 9.81
C ILE A 118 8.28 -6.71 10.57
N ASP A 119 8.78 -6.53 11.79
CA ASP A 119 8.58 -5.33 12.60
C ASP A 119 9.13 -4.07 11.88
N ARG A 120 10.34 -4.17 11.33
CA ARG A 120 10.95 -3.08 10.56
C ARG A 120 10.15 -2.78 9.28
N ALA A 121 9.71 -3.82 8.56
CA ALA A 121 8.91 -3.66 7.36
C ALA A 121 7.55 -2.98 7.66
N MET A 122 6.89 -3.38 8.76
CA MET A 122 5.66 -2.73 9.25
C MET A 122 5.88 -1.25 9.55
N ALA A 123 6.95 -0.92 10.29
CA ALA A 123 7.29 0.47 10.61
C ALA A 123 7.52 1.31 9.35
N LEU A 124 8.30 0.81 8.39
CA LEU A 124 8.56 1.50 7.13
C LEU A 124 7.28 1.70 6.30
N ALA A 125 6.39 0.70 6.23
CA ALA A 125 5.11 0.83 5.54
C ALA A 125 4.21 1.92 6.17
N ILE A 126 4.16 1.99 7.52
CA ILE A 126 3.43 3.04 8.24
C ILE A 126 4.01 4.42 7.94
N LEU A 127 5.35 4.56 7.97
CA LEU A 127 6.05 5.80 7.62
C LEU A 127 5.82 6.19 6.16
N ALA A 128 5.74 5.22 5.26
CA ALA A 128 5.42 5.47 3.85
C ALA A 128 4.01 6.04 3.63
N GLY A 129 3.07 5.84 4.56
CA GLY A 129 1.69 6.35 4.46
C GLY A 129 0.62 5.27 4.26
N VAL A 130 0.95 4.00 4.50
CA VAL A 130 0.03 2.86 4.47
C VAL A 130 -0.93 2.92 5.67
N ASP A 131 -2.21 2.55 5.45
CA ASP A 131 -3.25 2.55 6.49
C ASP A 131 -3.57 1.14 7.01
N ILE A 132 -3.38 0.10 6.18
CA ILE A 132 -3.63 -1.31 6.55
C ILE A 132 -2.42 -2.14 6.14
N VAL A 133 -1.90 -2.93 7.08
CA VAL A 133 -0.82 -3.90 6.82
C VAL A 133 -1.42 -5.30 6.67
N ALA A 134 -1.26 -5.90 5.49
CA ALA A 134 -1.73 -7.25 5.20
C ALA A 134 -0.66 -8.30 5.57
N VAL A 135 -1.07 -9.34 6.29
CA VAL A 135 -0.21 -10.47 6.67
C VAL A 135 -1.03 -11.75 6.62
N THR A 136 -0.60 -12.73 5.82
CA THR A 136 -1.36 -13.97 5.59
C THR A 136 -1.38 -14.94 6.77
N TYR A 137 -0.48 -14.81 7.73
CA TYR A 137 -0.38 -15.69 8.90
C TYR A 137 -0.55 -14.93 10.20
N ASP A 138 -1.32 -15.49 11.13
CA ASP A 138 -1.52 -14.92 12.45
C ASP A 138 -0.27 -15.03 13.36
N GLN A 139 0.59 -16.03 13.10
CA GLN A 139 1.82 -16.25 13.87
C GLN A 139 3.05 -15.82 13.09
N LEU A 140 3.72 -14.78 13.59
CA LEU A 140 5.03 -14.32 13.12
C LEU A 140 6.16 -14.87 13.99
N PRO A 141 7.41 -14.84 13.55
CA PRO A 141 8.56 -15.26 14.38
C PRO A 141 8.66 -14.54 15.73
N ALA A 142 8.12 -13.30 15.80
CA ALA A 142 8.11 -12.46 17.01
C ALA A 142 6.84 -12.58 17.85
N GLY A 143 5.87 -13.44 17.46
CA GLY A 143 4.62 -13.64 18.16
C GLY A 143 3.38 -13.43 17.28
N PRO A 144 2.17 -13.37 17.86
CA PRO A 144 0.94 -13.11 17.13
C PRO A 144 1.01 -11.80 16.34
N THR A 145 0.51 -11.82 15.09
CA THR A 145 0.63 -10.68 14.15
C THR A 145 0.11 -9.37 14.74
N ALA A 146 -1.05 -9.40 15.37
CA ALA A 146 -1.65 -8.20 15.98
C ALA A 146 -0.79 -7.63 17.12
N GLU A 147 -0.12 -8.48 17.90
CA GLU A 147 0.76 -8.05 18.98
C GLU A 147 2.05 -7.45 18.45
N VAL A 148 2.67 -8.07 17.44
CA VAL A 148 3.85 -7.52 16.76
C VAL A 148 3.54 -6.15 16.19
N PHE A 149 2.41 -6.02 15.48
CA PHE A 149 1.98 -4.74 14.91
C PHE A 149 1.76 -3.68 16.01
N ARG A 150 1.01 -4.02 17.08
CA ARG A 150 0.74 -3.10 18.18
C ARG A 150 2.04 -2.64 18.86
N THR A 151 2.95 -3.56 19.15
CA THR A 151 4.25 -3.24 19.75
C THR A 151 5.07 -2.31 18.85
N THR A 152 5.10 -2.59 17.54
CA THR A 152 5.79 -1.73 16.57
C THR A 152 5.21 -0.31 16.58
N VAL A 153 3.88 -0.15 16.55
CA VAL A 153 3.22 1.17 16.58
C VAL A 153 3.52 1.92 17.88
N HIS A 154 3.45 1.26 19.04
CA HIS A 154 3.80 1.90 20.33
C HIS A 154 5.25 2.36 20.34
N GLN A 155 6.19 1.53 19.89
CA GLN A 155 7.58 1.92 19.80
C GLN A 155 7.78 3.15 18.89
N MET A 156 7.11 3.19 17.73
CA MET A 156 7.19 4.34 16.83
C MET A 156 6.65 5.64 17.46
N LEU A 157 5.60 5.55 18.29
CA LEU A 157 5.06 6.69 19.06
C LEU A 157 6.05 7.13 20.14
N ASP A 158 6.61 6.19 20.92
CA ASP A 158 7.56 6.46 21.99
C ASP A 158 8.86 7.09 21.46
N GLU A 159 9.30 6.68 20.27
CA GLU A 159 10.48 7.22 19.58
C GLU A 159 10.17 8.54 18.83
N GLY A 160 8.91 8.98 18.77
CA GLY A 160 8.50 10.19 18.06
C GLY A 160 8.61 10.08 16.53
N LEU A 161 8.64 8.87 15.98
CA LEU A 161 8.66 8.62 14.53
C LEU A 161 7.31 8.90 13.86
N ILE A 162 6.24 8.71 14.61
CA ILE A 162 4.87 9.10 14.27
C ILE A 162 4.21 9.74 15.48
N ASP A 163 3.09 10.42 15.27
CA ASP A 163 2.21 10.94 16.31
C ASP A 163 0.82 10.27 16.26
N GLU A 164 -0.01 10.54 17.28
CA GLU A 164 -1.38 10.02 17.32
C GLU A 164 -2.21 10.51 16.13
N ALA A 165 -1.95 11.70 15.61
CA ALA A 165 -2.66 12.24 14.46
C ALA A 165 -2.46 11.37 13.20
N ARG A 166 -1.27 10.75 13.04
CA ARG A 166 -1.02 9.78 11.96
C ARG A 166 -1.88 8.52 12.11
N ILE A 167 -2.06 8.03 13.33
CA ILE A 167 -2.92 6.86 13.61
C ILE A 167 -4.39 7.22 13.35
N ASP A 168 -4.84 8.37 13.88
CA ASP A 168 -6.19 8.89 13.67
C ASP A 168 -6.53 9.06 12.19
N GLN A 169 -5.57 9.50 11.38
CA GLN A 169 -5.76 9.66 9.95
C GLN A 169 -6.07 8.30 9.28
N SER A 170 -5.30 7.26 9.60
CA SER A 170 -5.56 5.92 9.09
C SER A 170 -6.89 5.36 9.58
N TYR A 171 -7.19 5.54 10.88
CA TYR A 171 -8.46 5.13 11.46
C TYR A 171 -9.65 5.77 10.72
N ARG A 172 -9.62 7.08 10.50
CA ARG A 172 -10.70 7.80 9.77
C ARG A 172 -10.86 7.28 8.34
N ARG A 173 -9.76 7.00 7.61
CA ARG A 173 -9.83 6.42 6.27
C ARG A 173 -10.48 5.03 6.28
N VAL A 174 -10.07 4.18 7.21
CA VAL A 174 -10.64 2.84 7.36
C VAL A 174 -12.12 2.90 7.73
N MET A 175 -12.51 3.80 8.64
CA MET A 175 -13.91 3.95 9.03
C MET A 175 -14.77 4.50 7.89
N ARG A 176 -14.26 5.44 7.08
CA ARG A 176 -14.93 5.88 5.86
C ARG A 176 -15.13 4.73 4.86
N LEU A 177 -14.10 3.91 4.63
CA LEU A 177 -14.18 2.75 3.74
C LEU A 177 -15.27 1.79 4.18
N LYS A 178 -15.42 1.57 5.49
CA LYS A 178 -16.44 0.71 6.10
C LYS A 178 -17.85 1.33 6.13
N GLY A 179 -17.99 2.61 5.75
CA GLY A 179 -19.25 3.33 5.89
C GLY A 179 -19.66 3.62 7.34
N LEU A 180 -18.70 3.66 8.27
CA LEU A 180 -18.90 3.87 9.71
C LEU A 180 -18.45 5.27 10.18
N ALA A 181 -17.90 6.08 9.28
CA ALA A 181 -17.56 7.48 9.57
C ALA A 181 -18.84 8.32 9.43
N GLY A 182 -19.30 8.88 10.56
CA GLY A 182 -20.31 9.91 10.62
C GLY A 182 -19.63 11.26 10.78
#